data_dae30e52623a890f8f85cb953f9deedf
#
_entry.id   dae30e52623a890f8f85cb953f9deedf
#
_cell.length_a   1.000
_cell.length_b   1.000
_cell.length_c   1.000
_cell.angle_alpha   90.00
_cell.angle_beta   90.00
_cell.angle_gamma   90.00
#
_symmetry.space_group_name_H-M   'P 1'
#
loop_
_entity.id
_entity.type
_entity.pdbx_description
1 polymer ?
#
loop_
_entity_poly.entity_id
_entity_poly.type
_entity_poly.pdbx_seq_one_letter_code
_entity_poly.pdbx_strand_id
1 'polypeptide(L)'
;MWIFIVAIIAIVIIVKTKSKSDEVVEHVAAHGGMREKYNVLVERLLSSHPNMAIIAETRTFMNIGMDNPDGSSHFYFQQVSKNAIMIQFELKGDPTMPDFKIDWTFNDSLDQEMMLLKIFTDLQRKMMMY
;
A
#
# COMPACT_ATOMS: atom_id res chain seq x y z
N MET A 1 10.78 13.67 -3.34
CA MET A 1 11.44 13.03 -4.49
C MET A 1 11.12 11.55 -4.60
N TRP A 2 11.12 10.81 -3.50
CA TRP A 2 10.73 9.40 -3.46
C TRP A 2 9.27 9.15 -3.85
N ILE A 3 8.37 10.06 -3.46
CA ILE A 3 6.95 10.00 -3.84
C ILE A 3 6.79 9.96 -5.35
N PHE A 4 7.61 10.73 -6.08
CA PHE A 4 7.59 10.72 -7.55
C PHE A 4 8.07 9.40 -8.12
N ILE A 5 9.09 8.77 -7.53
CA ILE A 5 9.62 7.48 -7.99
C ILE A 5 8.57 6.40 -7.77
N VAL A 6 7.91 6.38 -6.62
CA VAL A 6 6.84 5.43 -6.33
C VAL A 6 5.66 5.65 -7.30
N ALA A 7 5.29 6.90 -7.54
CA ALA A 7 4.24 7.22 -8.50
C ALA A 7 4.63 6.79 -9.92
N ILE A 8 5.88 6.99 -10.31
CA ILE A 8 6.41 6.57 -11.62
C ILE A 8 6.38 5.04 -11.72
N ILE A 9 6.80 4.32 -10.68
CA ILE A 9 6.75 2.85 -10.66
C ILE A 9 5.31 2.37 -10.79
N ALA A 10 4.37 2.97 -10.07
CA ALA A 10 2.96 2.64 -10.18
C ALA A 10 2.43 2.92 -11.60
N ILE A 11 2.79 4.05 -12.20
CA ILE A 11 2.42 4.40 -13.56
C ILE A 11 3.01 3.41 -14.58
N VAL A 12 4.27 3.02 -14.40
CA VAL A 12 4.93 2.05 -15.27
C VAL A 12 4.23 0.69 -15.19
N ILE A 13 3.87 0.25 -13.99
CA ILE A 13 3.12 -0.98 -13.79
C ILE A 13 1.76 -0.89 -14.49
N ILE A 14 1.04 0.22 -14.33
CA ILE A 14 -0.24 0.46 -14.99
C ILE A 14 -0.11 0.43 -16.51
N VAL A 15 0.93 1.05 -17.06
CA VAL A 15 1.18 1.07 -18.51
C VAL A 15 1.49 -0.33 -19.02
N LYS A 16 2.31 -1.11 -18.30
CA LYS A 16 2.64 -2.48 -18.71
C LYS A 16 1.45 -3.42 -18.64
N THR A 17 0.48 -3.13 -17.79
CA THR A 17 -0.72 -3.96 -17.62
C THR A 17 -1.95 -3.33 -18.28
N LYS A 18 -1.77 -2.38 -19.19
CA LYS A 18 -2.86 -1.62 -19.80
C LYS A 18 -3.91 -2.51 -20.48
N SER A 19 -3.49 -3.61 -21.07
CA SER A 19 -4.42 -4.57 -21.69
C SER A 19 -5.26 -5.35 -20.68
N LYS A 20 -4.82 -5.36 -19.40
CA LYS A 20 -5.53 -6.04 -18.31
C LYS A 20 -6.20 -5.05 -17.36
N SER A 21 -6.06 -3.75 -17.59
CA SER A 21 -6.55 -2.74 -16.65
C SER A 21 -8.07 -2.78 -16.46
N ASP A 22 -8.82 -2.96 -17.53
CA ASP A 22 -10.28 -3.05 -17.46
C ASP A 22 -10.74 -4.25 -16.64
N GLU A 23 -10.07 -5.38 -16.83
CA GLU A 23 -10.33 -6.61 -16.10
C GLU A 23 -10.06 -6.45 -14.60
N VAL A 24 -8.96 -5.77 -14.25
CA VAL A 24 -8.60 -5.47 -12.86
C VAL A 24 -9.62 -4.54 -12.24
N VAL A 25 -10.04 -3.50 -12.93
CA VAL A 25 -11.06 -2.55 -12.45
C VAL A 25 -12.38 -3.28 -12.19
N GLU A 26 -12.83 -4.14 -13.10
CA GLU A 26 -14.05 -4.92 -12.91
C GLU A 26 -13.94 -5.85 -11.70
N HIS A 27 -12.80 -6.50 -11.53
CA HIS A 27 -12.57 -7.39 -10.40
C HIS A 27 -12.67 -6.66 -9.06
N VAL A 28 -12.00 -5.50 -8.94
CA VAL A 28 -12.05 -4.70 -7.70
C VAL A 28 -13.44 -4.14 -7.48
N ALA A 29 -14.11 -3.66 -8.53
CA ALA A 29 -15.47 -3.12 -8.45
C ALA A 29 -16.47 -4.19 -8.01
N ALA A 30 -16.31 -5.43 -8.45
CA ALA A 30 -17.15 -6.55 -8.04
C ALA A 30 -17.05 -6.83 -6.55
N HIS A 31 -15.95 -6.43 -5.89
CA HIS A 31 -15.74 -6.56 -4.44
C HIS A 31 -16.04 -5.25 -3.68
N GLY A 32 -16.69 -4.28 -4.30
CA GLY A 32 -17.06 -3.02 -3.65
C GLY A 32 -15.98 -1.95 -3.66
N GLY A 33 -14.92 -2.11 -4.46
CA GLY A 33 -13.80 -1.18 -4.54
C GLY A 33 -12.65 -1.58 -3.61
N MET A 34 -11.56 -0.83 -3.65
CA MET A 34 -10.33 -1.14 -2.88
C MET A 34 -10.58 -1.17 -1.38
N ARG A 35 -11.32 -0.20 -0.86
CA ARG A 35 -11.60 -0.11 0.58
C ARG A 35 -12.37 -1.31 1.09
N GLU A 36 -13.38 -1.75 0.39
CA GLU A 36 -14.20 -2.90 0.79
C GLU A 36 -13.45 -4.21 0.58
N LYS A 37 -12.76 -4.35 -0.54
CA LYS A 37 -12.02 -5.55 -0.86
C LYS A 37 -10.93 -5.84 0.18
N TYR A 38 -10.25 -4.80 0.65
CA TYR A 38 -9.16 -4.91 1.62
C TYR A 38 -9.53 -4.30 2.98
N ASN A 39 -10.80 -4.44 3.39
CA ASN A 39 -11.34 -3.78 4.57
C ASN A 39 -10.58 -4.09 5.86
N VAL A 40 -10.13 -5.32 6.06
CA VAL A 40 -9.36 -5.68 7.26
C VAL A 40 -8.04 -4.94 7.30
N LEU A 41 -7.29 -4.94 6.18
CA LEU A 41 -6.03 -4.19 6.06
C LEU A 41 -6.27 -2.70 6.30
N VAL A 42 -7.28 -2.13 5.65
CA VAL A 42 -7.60 -0.71 5.75
C VAL A 42 -7.93 -0.32 7.18
N GLU A 43 -8.82 -1.05 7.83
CA GLU A 43 -9.22 -0.76 9.21
C GLU A 43 -8.06 -0.86 10.19
N ARG A 44 -7.23 -1.89 10.06
CA ARG A 44 -6.07 -2.07 10.92
C ARG A 44 -5.05 -0.96 10.74
N LEU A 45 -4.77 -0.56 9.50
CA LEU A 45 -3.83 0.52 9.23
C LEU A 45 -4.37 1.85 9.72
N LEU A 46 -5.66 2.14 9.52
CA LEU A 46 -6.26 3.38 9.99
C LEU A 46 -6.28 3.47 11.52
N SER A 47 -6.40 2.34 12.21
CA SER A 47 -6.40 2.31 13.67
C SER A 47 -5.01 2.28 14.28
N SER A 48 -3.95 2.11 13.48
CA SER A 48 -2.57 2.03 13.97
C SER A 48 -2.05 3.36 14.52
N HIS A 49 -2.60 4.48 14.08
CA HIS A 49 -2.24 5.81 14.55
C HIS A 49 -3.40 6.77 14.33
N PRO A 50 -3.64 7.73 15.27
CA PRO A 50 -4.79 8.67 15.12
C PRO A 50 -4.73 9.56 13.90
N ASN A 51 -3.53 9.81 13.37
CA ASN A 51 -3.33 10.66 12.20
C ASN A 51 -3.35 9.91 10.87
N MET A 52 -3.46 8.58 10.90
CA MET A 52 -3.57 7.78 9.68
C MET A 52 -4.91 8.02 9.02
N ALA A 53 -4.88 8.25 7.71
CA ALA A 53 -6.07 8.52 6.91
C ALA A 53 -5.89 8.00 5.50
N ILE A 54 -7.00 7.81 4.80
CA ILE A 54 -6.98 7.53 3.37
C ILE A 54 -6.73 8.86 2.66
N ILE A 55 -5.54 8.99 2.05
CA ILE A 55 -5.11 10.22 1.40
C ILE A 55 -5.60 10.29 -0.04
N ALA A 56 -5.57 9.14 -0.72
CA ALA A 56 -6.02 9.03 -2.10
C ALA A 56 -6.57 7.63 -2.36
N GLU A 57 -7.55 7.56 -3.22
CA GLU A 57 -8.15 6.29 -3.61
C GLU A 57 -8.62 6.38 -5.06
N THR A 58 -8.25 5.40 -5.86
CA THR A 58 -8.80 5.21 -7.19
C THR A 58 -9.40 3.80 -7.28
N ARG A 59 -9.84 3.39 -8.46
CA ARG A 59 -10.45 2.08 -8.65
C ARG A 59 -9.51 0.92 -8.36
N THR A 60 -8.20 1.11 -8.53
CA THR A 60 -7.20 0.05 -8.35
C THR A 60 -6.04 0.45 -7.45
N PHE A 61 -6.06 1.65 -6.88
CA PHE A 61 -4.98 2.21 -6.07
C PHE A 61 -5.55 2.87 -4.83
N MET A 62 -4.79 2.78 -3.73
CA MET A 62 -5.13 3.47 -2.50
C MET A 62 -3.86 3.86 -1.76
N ASN A 63 -3.85 5.07 -1.20
CA ASN A 63 -2.78 5.56 -0.33
C ASN A 63 -3.36 5.79 1.06
N ILE A 64 -2.86 5.06 2.05
CA ILE A 64 -3.18 5.26 3.46
C ILE A 64 -1.91 5.75 4.13
N GLY A 65 -1.97 6.89 4.77
CA GLY A 65 -0.76 7.42 5.37
C GLY A 65 -1.00 8.60 6.29
N MET A 66 0.11 9.15 6.77
CA MET A 66 0.12 10.37 7.57
C MET A 66 1.36 11.19 7.23
N ASP A 67 1.19 12.50 7.21
CA ASP A 67 2.26 13.46 7.03
C ASP A 67 2.36 14.32 8.28
N ASN A 68 3.50 14.24 8.95
CA ASN A 68 3.80 15.01 10.17
C ASN A 68 5.08 15.81 9.96
N PRO A 69 5.29 16.89 10.73
CA PRO A 69 6.57 17.62 10.70
C PRO A 69 7.78 16.72 10.99
N ASP A 70 7.56 15.68 11.80
CA ASP A 70 8.61 14.74 12.23
C ASP A 70 8.75 13.52 11.29
N GLY A 71 8.09 13.54 10.15
CA GLY A 71 8.19 12.47 9.15
C GLY A 71 6.85 12.04 8.60
N SER A 72 6.89 11.33 7.48
CA SER A 72 5.70 10.80 6.83
C SER A 72 5.78 9.28 6.68
N SER A 73 4.64 8.62 6.80
CA SER A 73 4.49 7.18 6.62
C SER A 73 3.31 6.92 5.69
N HIS A 74 3.55 6.15 4.64
CA HIS A 74 2.53 5.86 3.65
C HIS A 74 2.51 4.39 3.29
N PHE A 75 1.31 3.82 3.19
CA PHE A 75 1.06 2.51 2.61
C PHE A 75 0.37 2.72 1.27
N TYR A 76 0.99 2.24 0.20
CA TYR A 76 0.45 2.31 -1.16
C TYR A 76 -0.05 0.93 -1.55
N PHE A 77 -1.31 0.85 -1.97
CA PHE A 77 -1.96 -0.38 -2.39
C PHE A 77 -2.23 -0.27 -3.89
N GLN A 78 -1.76 -1.23 -4.66
CA GLN A 78 -2.00 -1.29 -6.10
C GLN A 78 -2.45 -2.67 -6.49
N GLN A 79 -3.67 -2.79 -7.03
CA GLN A 79 -4.13 -4.04 -7.62
C GLN A 79 -3.46 -4.18 -8.99
N VAL A 80 -2.52 -5.12 -9.09
CA VAL A 80 -1.69 -5.27 -10.29
C VAL A 80 -2.23 -6.29 -11.28
N SER A 81 -3.11 -7.21 -10.80
CA SER A 81 -3.81 -8.18 -11.64
C SER A 81 -5.06 -8.64 -10.89
N LYS A 82 -5.84 -9.54 -11.50
CA LYS A 82 -7.01 -10.13 -10.83
C LYS A 82 -6.67 -10.80 -9.51
N ASN A 83 -5.46 -11.36 -9.42
CA ASN A 83 -5.06 -12.23 -8.31
C ASN A 83 -3.94 -11.65 -7.46
N ALA A 84 -3.45 -10.44 -7.75
CA ALA A 84 -2.28 -9.93 -7.07
C ALA A 84 -2.46 -8.48 -6.64
N ILE A 85 -2.12 -8.22 -5.39
CA ILE A 85 -2.04 -6.89 -4.79
C ILE A 85 -0.58 -6.59 -4.43
N MET A 86 -0.10 -5.42 -4.84
CA MET A 86 1.18 -4.89 -4.39
C MET A 86 0.93 -3.88 -3.29
N ILE A 87 1.64 -4.04 -2.18
CA ILE A 87 1.60 -3.10 -1.05
C ILE A 87 3.00 -2.59 -0.84
N GLN A 88 3.17 -1.27 -0.74
CA GLN A 88 4.45 -0.64 -0.47
C GLN A 88 4.33 0.28 0.72
N PHE A 89 5.29 0.17 1.64
CA PHE A 89 5.44 1.10 2.76
C PHE A 89 6.63 2.01 2.50
N GLU A 90 6.44 3.30 2.73
CA GLU A 90 7.49 4.31 2.64
C GLU A 90 7.53 5.13 3.93
N LEU A 91 8.70 5.20 4.53
CA LEU A 91 8.99 6.10 5.65
C LEU A 91 9.95 7.18 5.17
N LYS A 92 9.63 8.44 5.45
CA LYS A 92 10.42 9.57 4.97
C LYS A 92 10.47 10.69 6.00
N GLY A 93 11.65 11.26 6.17
CA GLY A 93 11.84 12.43 7.02
C GLY A 93 11.83 12.16 8.52
N ASP A 94 11.93 10.91 8.96
CA ASP A 94 12.02 10.57 10.38
C ASP A 94 13.43 10.92 10.90
N PRO A 95 13.56 11.72 11.98
CA PRO A 95 14.87 12.10 12.49
C PRO A 95 15.64 10.96 13.16
N THR A 96 14.96 9.87 13.51
CA THR A 96 15.57 8.76 14.24
C THR A 96 16.03 7.62 13.35
N MET A 97 15.64 7.60 12.08
CA MET A 97 16.06 6.56 11.15
C MET A 97 16.06 7.08 9.70
N PRO A 98 16.88 6.48 8.83
CA PRO A 98 16.93 6.90 7.42
C PRO A 98 15.63 6.59 6.69
N ASP A 99 15.40 7.30 5.60
CA ASP A 99 14.29 7.02 4.70
C ASP A 99 14.43 5.59 4.17
N PHE A 100 13.32 4.86 4.15
CA PHE A 100 13.33 3.51 3.56
C PHE A 100 11.96 3.18 2.98
N LYS A 101 11.94 2.15 2.17
CA LYS A 101 10.70 1.58 1.65
C LYS A 101 10.81 0.06 1.57
N ILE A 102 9.69 -0.60 1.76
CA ILE A 102 9.54 -2.05 1.60
C ILE A 102 8.31 -2.28 0.75
N ASP A 103 8.37 -3.25 -0.14
CA ASP A 103 7.22 -3.65 -0.94
C ASP A 103 6.95 -5.14 -0.81
N TRP A 104 5.68 -5.49 -0.96
CA TRP A 104 5.18 -6.86 -0.92
C TRP A 104 4.23 -7.07 -2.08
N THR A 105 4.21 -8.28 -2.62
CA THR A 105 3.18 -8.69 -3.56
C THR A 105 2.53 -9.94 -2.99
N PHE A 106 1.22 -9.89 -2.82
CA PHE A 106 0.45 -11.00 -2.29
C PHE A 106 -0.56 -11.47 -3.31
N ASN A 107 -0.90 -12.77 -3.25
CA ASN A 107 -2.11 -13.25 -3.88
C ASN A 107 -3.30 -12.65 -3.13
N ASP A 108 -4.26 -12.07 -3.84
CA ASP A 108 -5.37 -11.35 -3.21
C ASP A 108 -6.37 -12.26 -2.50
N SER A 109 -6.27 -13.58 -2.70
CA SER A 109 -7.06 -14.56 -1.96
C SER A 109 -6.43 -14.92 -0.61
N LEU A 110 -5.20 -14.46 -0.34
CA LEU A 110 -4.57 -14.65 0.96
C LEU A 110 -5.35 -13.92 2.04
N ASP A 111 -5.46 -14.53 3.23
CA ASP A 111 -6.09 -13.91 4.38
C ASP A 111 -5.39 -12.59 4.71
N GLN A 112 -6.17 -11.53 4.85
CA GLN A 112 -5.64 -10.18 5.10
C GLN A 112 -4.92 -10.09 6.45
N GLU A 113 -5.33 -10.87 7.45
CA GLU A 113 -4.60 -10.96 8.73
C GLU A 113 -3.19 -11.53 8.52
N MET A 114 -3.03 -12.49 7.62
CA MET A 114 -1.71 -13.03 7.27
C MET A 114 -0.87 -12.01 6.52
N MET A 115 -1.47 -11.22 5.64
CA MET A 115 -0.79 -10.11 4.97
C MET A 115 -0.27 -9.11 6.00
N LEU A 116 -1.11 -8.72 6.96
CA LEU A 116 -0.75 -7.79 8.04
C LEU A 116 0.41 -8.34 8.88
N LEU A 117 0.36 -9.62 9.23
CA LEU A 117 1.41 -10.25 10.01
C LEU A 117 2.75 -10.17 9.28
N LYS A 118 2.77 -10.46 8.00
CA LYS A 118 3.97 -10.38 7.18
C LYS A 118 4.48 -8.94 7.07
N ILE A 119 3.59 -8.00 6.82
CA ILE A 119 3.93 -6.57 6.71
C ILE A 119 4.56 -6.07 8.01
N PHE A 120 3.89 -6.28 9.14
CA PHE A 120 4.39 -5.79 10.43
C PHE A 120 5.65 -6.49 10.89
N THR A 121 5.78 -7.79 10.62
CA THR A 121 7.01 -8.54 10.93
C THR A 121 8.20 -7.97 10.15
N ASP A 122 8.01 -7.73 8.86
CA ASP A 122 9.09 -7.20 8.01
C ASP A 122 9.42 -5.75 8.36
N LEU A 123 8.42 -4.93 8.69
CA LEU A 123 8.63 -3.56 9.15
C LEU A 123 9.40 -3.53 10.46
N GLN A 124 9.01 -4.34 11.43
CA GLN A 124 9.70 -4.42 12.71
C GLN A 124 11.15 -4.84 12.52
N ARG A 125 11.39 -5.85 11.70
CA ARG A 125 12.75 -6.30 11.38
C ARG A 125 13.57 -5.19 10.74
N LYS A 126 13.00 -4.46 9.80
CA LYS A 126 13.68 -3.36 9.11
C LYS A 126 14.04 -2.23 10.08
N MET A 127 13.09 -1.86 10.95
CA MET A 127 13.31 -0.81 11.96
C MET A 127 14.38 -1.19 12.98
N MET A 128 14.47 -2.47 13.34
CA MET A 128 15.49 -2.95 14.27
C MET A 128 16.91 -2.96 13.69
N MET A 129 17.05 -2.81 12.37
CA MET A 129 18.35 -2.72 11.71
C MET A 129 18.98 -1.32 11.83
N TYR A 130 18.20 -0.34 12.26
CA TYR A 130 18.65 1.04 12.48
C TYR A 130 18.70 1.35 13.98
#